data_37f71e17c21b35a432e2b109d0c92833
#
_entry.id   37f71e17c21b35a432e2b109d0c92833
#
_cell.length_a   1.000
_cell.length_b   1.000
_cell.length_c   1.000
_cell.angle_alpha   90.00
_cell.angle_beta   90.00
_cell.angle_gamma   90.00
#
_symmetry.space_group_name_H-M   'P 1'
#
loop_
_entity.id
_entity.type
_entity.pdbx_description
1 polymer ?
#
loop_
_entity_poly.entity_id
_entity_poly.type
_entity_poly.pdbx_seq_one_letter_code
_entity_poly.pdbx_strand_id
1 'polypeptide(L)'
;VATYVERDVRSVLGIRDSTAFRRFVQLCAGRIGQLLNLTGLAADAGITRVTAQSWLAVLQASNLAFVVPPWSSNISKRLIKSPKLYFCDSGLAASLLGIREPAHLAAHPLRGLLFENWAMTELLKAQTNRGTKPSLYFLRDKQGHEVDALIESSPGHLHAVEIKSGATISADWFDGLDYWRQQFAGSVELTPWLVYGGDTAQRRDKARVLPWTGLSPLLER
;
A
#
# COMPACT_ATOMS: atom_id res chain seq x y z
N VAL A 1 -17.94 -6.49 11.01
CA VAL A 1 -16.59 -5.87 10.87
C VAL A 1 -16.27 -5.07 12.12
N ALA A 2 -17.10 -4.12 12.54
CA ALA A 2 -16.89 -3.35 13.79
C ALA A 2 -16.70 -4.27 15.01
N THR A 3 -17.48 -5.37 15.07
CA THR A 3 -17.47 -6.33 16.17
C THR A 3 -16.14 -7.07 16.32
N TYR A 4 -15.45 -7.43 15.20
CA TYR A 4 -14.17 -8.13 15.26
C TYR A 4 -13.05 -7.24 15.79
N VAL A 5 -12.90 -6.04 15.21
CA VAL A 5 -11.86 -5.08 15.63
C VAL A 5 -12.09 -4.62 17.08
N GLU A 6 -13.34 -4.43 17.46
CA GLU A 6 -13.70 -3.95 18.81
C GLU A 6 -13.62 -5.06 19.88
N ARG A 7 -14.02 -6.27 19.56
CA ARG A 7 -14.16 -7.35 20.52
C ARG A 7 -12.87 -8.15 20.71
N ASP A 8 -12.29 -8.63 19.62
CA ASP A 8 -11.20 -9.60 19.70
C ASP A 8 -9.83 -8.90 19.87
N VAL A 9 -9.58 -7.84 19.10
CA VAL A 9 -8.32 -7.08 19.22
C VAL A 9 -8.26 -6.33 20.56
N ARG A 10 -9.39 -5.80 21.02
CA ARG A 10 -9.50 -5.08 22.29
C ARG A 10 -9.30 -6.02 23.49
N SER A 11 -9.87 -7.23 23.47
CA SER A 11 -9.78 -8.17 24.61
C SER A 11 -8.35 -8.67 24.81
N VAL A 12 -7.60 -8.87 23.73
CA VAL A 12 -6.21 -9.33 23.76
C VAL A 12 -5.27 -8.28 24.35
N LEU A 13 -5.63 -7.00 24.30
CA LEU A 13 -4.71 -5.89 24.60
C LEU A 13 -5.01 -5.12 25.87
N GLY A 14 -6.10 -5.40 26.56
CA GLY A 14 -6.49 -4.63 27.72
C GLY A 14 -6.67 -3.13 27.42
N ILE A 15 -7.11 -2.77 26.19
CA ILE A 15 -7.32 -1.39 25.79
C ILE A 15 -8.44 -0.79 26.65
N ARG A 16 -8.06 0.11 27.54
CA ARG A 16 -9.01 0.77 28.47
C ARG A 16 -9.88 1.80 27.75
N ASP A 17 -9.31 2.56 26.81
CA ASP A 17 -10.04 3.57 26.04
C ASP A 17 -10.42 3.06 24.63
N SER A 18 -11.60 2.47 24.54
CA SER A 18 -12.12 1.94 23.28
C SER A 18 -12.49 3.01 22.25
N THR A 19 -12.83 4.21 22.71
CA THR A 19 -13.23 5.31 21.83
C THR A 19 -12.01 5.89 21.11
N ALA A 20 -10.92 6.14 21.84
CA ALA A 20 -9.68 6.59 21.25
C ALA A 20 -9.08 5.53 20.30
N PHE A 21 -9.15 4.24 20.65
CA PHE A 21 -8.70 3.16 19.77
C PHE A 21 -9.48 3.11 18.47
N ARG A 22 -10.81 3.18 18.53
CA ARG A 22 -11.67 3.22 17.33
C ARG A 22 -11.31 4.41 16.45
N ARG A 23 -11.17 5.60 17.03
CA ARG A 23 -10.73 6.81 16.33
C ARG A 23 -9.38 6.59 15.66
N PHE A 24 -8.41 6.03 16.37
CA PHE A 24 -7.09 5.71 15.82
C PHE A 24 -7.17 4.80 14.60
N VAL A 25 -7.95 3.71 14.66
CA VAL A 25 -8.13 2.77 13.54
C VAL A 25 -8.80 3.45 12.33
N GLN A 26 -9.81 4.30 12.57
CA GLN A 26 -10.45 5.09 11.51
C GLN A 26 -9.46 6.09 10.86
N LEU A 27 -8.64 6.75 11.68
CA LEU A 27 -7.59 7.64 11.19
C LEU A 27 -6.51 6.90 10.38
N CYS A 28 -6.19 5.67 10.76
CA CYS A 28 -5.33 4.79 9.95
C CYS A 28 -5.96 4.49 8.59
N ALA A 29 -7.27 4.18 8.54
CA ALA A 29 -7.99 3.95 7.28
C ALA A 29 -8.00 5.19 6.38
N GLY A 30 -8.13 6.40 6.96
CA GLY A 30 -8.04 7.66 6.23
C GLY A 30 -6.64 7.98 5.69
N ARG A 31 -5.62 7.21 6.08
CA ARG A 31 -4.20 7.41 5.70
C ARG A 31 -3.58 6.20 5.00
N ILE A 32 -4.39 5.30 4.46
CA ILE A 32 -3.91 4.17 3.64
C ILE A 32 -3.11 4.69 2.43
N GLY A 33 -2.09 3.94 2.02
CA GLY A 33 -1.23 4.32 0.90
C GLY A 33 -0.35 5.56 1.14
N GLN A 34 -0.46 6.20 2.30
CA GLN A 34 0.31 7.40 2.65
C GLN A 34 1.52 7.07 3.53
N LEU A 35 2.51 7.95 3.49
CA LEU A 35 3.66 7.87 4.39
C LEU A 35 3.20 7.94 5.86
N LEU A 36 3.63 6.99 6.64
CA LEU A 36 3.26 6.88 8.04
C LEU A 36 3.84 8.04 8.87
N ASN A 37 2.98 8.95 9.28
CA ASN A 37 3.27 9.98 10.27
C ASN A 37 2.62 9.60 11.60
N LEU A 38 3.34 8.81 12.40
CA LEU A 38 2.83 8.31 13.67
C LEU A 38 2.57 9.42 14.69
N THR A 39 3.34 10.50 14.66
CA THR A 39 3.15 11.67 15.54
C THR A 39 1.85 12.41 15.21
N GLY A 40 1.58 12.65 13.92
CA GLY A 40 0.34 13.25 13.48
C GLY A 40 -0.88 12.36 13.79
N LEU A 41 -0.78 11.04 13.54
CA LEU A 41 -1.81 10.07 13.91
C LEU A 41 -2.15 10.10 15.41
N ALA A 42 -1.11 10.16 16.26
CA ALA A 42 -1.28 10.21 17.71
C ALA A 42 -2.00 11.50 18.15
N ALA A 43 -1.59 12.65 17.62
CA ALA A 43 -2.20 13.94 17.92
C ALA A 43 -3.69 13.96 17.53
N ASP A 44 -4.04 13.51 16.31
CA ASP A 44 -5.42 13.48 15.82
C ASP A 44 -6.31 12.48 16.57
N ALA A 45 -5.72 11.39 17.07
CA ALA A 45 -6.43 10.41 17.90
C ALA A 45 -6.57 10.85 19.36
N GLY A 46 -5.84 11.89 19.81
CA GLY A 46 -5.81 12.35 21.20
C GLY A 46 -5.06 11.40 22.13
N ILE A 47 -3.99 10.75 21.64
CA ILE A 47 -3.16 9.78 22.39
C ILE A 47 -1.68 10.12 22.28
N THR A 48 -0.86 9.46 23.10
CA THR A 48 0.59 9.62 23.00
C THR A 48 1.15 8.89 21.77
N ARG A 49 2.30 9.34 21.26
CA ARG A 49 3.02 8.65 20.19
C ARG A 49 3.38 7.21 20.56
N VAL A 50 3.72 6.96 21.84
CA VAL A 50 4.03 5.60 22.35
C VAL A 50 2.78 4.72 22.26
N THR A 51 1.62 5.22 22.65
CA THR A 51 0.34 4.52 22.54
C THR A 51 0.01 4.22 21.07
N ALA A 52 0.17 5.20 20.18
CA ALA A 52 -0.07 5.00 18.74
C ALA A 52 0.87 3.93 18.15
N GLN A 53 2.14 3.91 18.56
CA GLN A 53 3.10 2.90 18.16
C GLN A 53 2.70 1.50 18.63
N SER A 54 2.30 1.37 19.89
CA SER A 54 1.81 0.11 20.47
C SER A 54 0.55 -0.38 19.74
N TRP A 55 -0.42 0.51 19.49
CA TRP A 55 -1.64 0.14 18.79
C TRP A 55 -1.41 -0.25 17.33
N LEU A 56 -0.50 0.45 16.64
CA LEU A 56 -0.11 0.05 15.29
C LEU A 56 0.54 -1.34 15.26
N ALA A 57 1.46 -1.61 16.20
CA ALA A 57 2.09 -2.94 16.32
C ALA A 57 1.06 -4.04 16.50
N VAL A 58 0.00 -3.75 17.24
CA VAL A 58 -1.11 -4.67 17.42
C VAL A 58 -1.91 -4.88 16.15
N LEU A 59 -2.28 -3.82 15.43
CA LEU A 59 -2.96 -3.97 14.14
C LEU A 59 -2.14 -4.84 13.17
N GLN A 60 -0.81 -4.74 13.22
CA GLN A 60 0.08 -5.58 12.42
C GLN A 60 0.09 -7.03 12.91
N ALA A 61 0.25 -7.24 14.22
CA ALA A 61 0.28 -8.60 14.82
C ALA A 61 -1.05 -9.34 14.63
N SER A 62 -2.18 -8.61 14.55
CA SER A 62 -3.51 -9.17 14.28
C SER A 62 -3.85 -9.26 12.79
N ASN A 63 -2.90 -9.03 11.89
CA ASN A 63 -3.12 -9.01 10.44
C ASN A 63 -4.27 -8.10 9.98
N LEU A 64 -4.51 -6.99 10.68
CA LEU A 64 -5.46 -5.97 10.28
C LEU A 64 -4.82 -4.91 9.39
N ALA A 65 -3.55 -4.59 9.66
CA ALA A 65 -2.79 -3.65 8.87
C ALA A 65 -1.36 -4.16 8.66
N PHE A 66 -0.70 -3.62 7.65
CA PHE A 66 0.72 -3.85 7.40
C PHE A 66 1.38 -2.55 6.95
N VAL A 67 2.70 -2.51 7.06
CA VAL A 67 3.49 -1.39 6.54
C VAL A 67 4.41 -1.88 5.44
N VAL A 68 4.54 -1.08 4.40
CA VAL A 68 5.47 -1.33 3.31
C VAL A 68 6.65 -0.37 3.48
N PRO A 69 7.86 -0.89 3.66
CA PRO A 69 9.04 -0.05 3.78
C PRO A 69 9.42 0.55 2.42
N PRO A 70 10.11 1.68 2.41
CA PRO A 70 10.75 2.18 1.20
C PRO A 70 11.89 1.24 0.81
N TRP A 71 12.09 1.06 -0.50
CA TRP A 71 13.25 0.36 -0.99
C TRP A 71 14.53 1.17 -0.72
N SER A 72 15.59 0.50 -0.26
CA SER A 72 16.87 1.14 0.05
C SER A 72 17.99 0.48 -0.75
N SER A 73 18.67 1.28 -1.55
CA SER A 73 19.96 0.95 -2.14
C SER A 73 21.03 1.91 -1.64
N ASN A 74 22.26 1.74 -2.11
CA ASN A 74 23.34 2.72 -1.87
C ASN A 74 23.02 4.14 -2.38
N ILE A 75 21.96 4.33 -3.18
CA ILE A 75 21.40 5.62 -3.63
C ILE A 75 20.55 6.28 -2.51
N SER A 76 20.45 5.66 -1.36
CA SER A 76 19.52 5.92 -0.24
C SER A 76 19.50 7.34 0.36
N LYS A 77 20.46 8.20 0.07
CA LYS A 77 20.49 9.57 0.64
C LYS A 77 19.35 10.49 0.14
N ARG A 78 18.73 10.16 -0.99
CA ARG A 78 17.65 10.96 -1.60
C ARG A 78 16.25 10.39 -1.34
N LEU A 79 16.16 9.17 -0.82
CA LEU A 79 14.90 8.47 -0.64
C LEU A 79 14.19 8.84 0.67
N ILE A 80 12.87 8.72 0.65
CA ILE A 80 12.02 8.81 1.85
C ILE A 80 12.29 7.57 2.72
N LYS A 81 12.28 7.75 4.05
CA LYS A 81 12.56 6.67 5.00
C LYS A 81 11.31 6.14 5.72
N SER A 82 10.22 6.93 5.76
CA SER A 82 8.99 6.52 6.41
C SER A 82 8.27 5.46 5.57
N PRO A 83 7.76 4.38 6.17
CA PRO A 83 6.97 3.38 5.45
C PRO A 83 5.60 3.93 5.07
N LYS A 84 4.90 3.27 4.14
CA LYS A 84 3.48 3.47 3.85
C LYS A 84 2.62 2.49 4.66
N LEU A 85 1.41 2.92 5.04
CA LEU A 85 0.45 2.11 5.81
C LEU A 85 -0.65 1.56 4.89
N TYR A 86 -0.99 0.27 5.07
CA TYR A 86 -2.06 -0.42 4.36
C TYR A 86 -2.88 -1.30 5.30
N PHE A 87 -4.10 -1.64 4.90
CA PHE A 87 -4.93 -2.64 5.56
C PHE A 87 -4.87 -3.97 4.82
N CYS A 88 -4.87 -5.09 5.57
CA CYS A 88 -4.89 -6.44 4.99
C CYS A 88 -6.22 -6.78 4.30
N ASP A 89 -7.26 -5.98 4.53
CA ASP A 89 -8.59 -6.10 3.92
C ASP A 89 -9.08 -4.71 3.50
N SER A 90 -9.24 -4.52 2.19
CA SER A 90 -9.72 -3.25 1.61
C SER A 90 -11.19 -2.99 1.93
N GLY A 91 -11.99 -4.03 2.15
CA GLY A 91 -13.38 -3.92 2.60
C GLY A 91 -13.47 -3.41 4.04
N LEU A 92 -12.54 -3.85 4.91
CA LEU A 92 -12.39 -3.29 6.25
C LEU A 92 -12.04 -1.79 6.19
N ALA A 93 -11.06 -1.42 5.39
CA ALA A 93 -10.67 -0.01 5.22
C ALA A 93 -11.83 0.83 4.69
N ALA A 94 -12.55 0.36 3.67
CA ALA A 94 -13.74 1.03 3.12
C ALA A 94 -14.85 1.19 4.18
N SER A 95 -15.12 0.14 4.96
CA SER A 95 -16.11 0.17 6.05
C SER A 95 -15.76 1.20 7.12
N LEU A 96 -14.48 1.29 7.52
CA LEU A 96 -14.00 2.27 8.50
C LEU A 96 -14.13 3.72 7.98
N LEU A 97 -14.07 3.91 6.66
CA LEU A 97 -14.29 5.19 5.98
C LEU A 97 -15.77 5.52 5.75
N GLY A 98 -16.69 4.64 6.17
CA GLY A 98 -18.13 4.83 6.01
C GLY A 98 -18.65 4.49 4.61
N ILE A 99 -17.84 3.86 3.76
CA ILE A 99 -18.22 3.41 2.43
C ILE A 99 -19.00 2.11 2.57
N ARG A 100 -20.29 2.11 2.20
CA ARG A 100 -21.22 0.98 2.37
C ARG A 100 -21.69 0.39 1.05
N GLU A 101 -21.59 1.15 -0.03
CA GLU A 101 -22.14 0.79 -1.33
C GLU A 101 -21.13 1.10 -2.45
N PRO A 102 -21.14 0.37 -3.58
CA PRO A 102 -20.27 0.63 -4.72
C PRO A 102 -20.33 2.06 -5.26
N ALA A 103 -21.53 2.68 -5.24
CA ALA A 103 -21.70 4.06 -5.68
C ALA A 103 -20.93 5.05 -4.80
N HIS A 104 -20.89 4.83 -3.47
CA HIS A 104 -20.10 5.65 -2.55
C HIS A 104 -18.59 5.50 -2.83
N LEU A 105 -18.13 4.28 -3.11
CA LEU A 105 -16.72 4.03 -3.47
C LEU A 105 -16.35 4.75 -4.78
N ALA A 106 -17.23 4.70 -5.79
CA ALA A 106 -16.96 5.32 -7.09
C ALA A 106 -16.71 6.83 -6.99
N ALA A 107 -17.40 7.52 -6.09
CA ALA A 107 -17.29 8.97 -5.86
C ALA A 107 -16.30 9.33 -4.73
N HIS A 108 -15.75 8.35 -4.01
CA HIS A 108 -14.97 8.64 -2.81
C HIS A 108 -13.58 9.19 -3.16
N PRO A 109 -13.11 10.27 -2.48
CA PRO A 109 -11.79 10.85 -2.75
C PRO A 109 -10.62 9.87 -2.59
N LEU A 110 -10.75 8.91 -1.68
CA LEU A 110 -9.74 7.88 -1.43
C LEU A 110 -9.88 6.62 -2.31
N ARG A 111 -10.73 6.65 -3.36
CA ARG A 111 -10.92 5.49 -4.26
C ARG A 111 -9.59 4.98 -4.83
N GLY A 112 -8.71 5.89 -5.25
CA GLY A 112 -7.39 5.53 -5.78
C GLY A 112 -6.53 4.80 -4.75
N LEU A 113 -6.48 5.33 -3.52
CA LEU A 113 -5.73 4.72 -2.43
C LEU A 113 -6.33 3.40 -1.93
N LEU A 114 -7.67 3.25 -1.96
CA LEU A 114 -8.33 1.96 -1.68
C LEU A 114 -8.02 0.91 -2.74
N PHE A 115 -7.92 1.31 -4.00
CA PHE A 115 -7.51 0.44 -5.09
C PHE A 115 -6.02 0.06 -4.97
N GLU A 116 -5.15 1.01 -4.66
CA GLU A 116 -3.74 0.75 -4.34
C GLU A 116 -3.62 -0.22 -3.16
N ASN A 117 -4.37 0.02 -2.07
CA ASN A 117 -4.41 -0.88 -0.92
C ASN A 117 -4.80 -2.31 -1.30
N TRP A 118 -5.82 -2.46 -2.16
CA TRP A 118 -6.22 -3.77 -2.67
C TRP A 118 -5.08 -4.45 -3.43
N ALA A 119 -4.45 -3.76 -4.39
CA ALA A 119 -3.34 -4.32 -5.17
C ALA A 119 -2.15 -4.70 -4.27
N MET A 120 -1.76 -3.83 -3.33
CA MET A 120 -0.69 -4.10 -2.37
C MET A 120 -0.99 -5.31 -1.50
N THR A 121 -2.25 -5.50 -1.11
CA THR A 121 -2.69 -6.67 -0.35
C THR A 121 -2.61 -7.96 -1.17
N GLU A 122 -3.00 -7.94 -2.43
CA GLU A 122 -2.88 -9.10 -3.32
C GLU A 122 -1.40 -9.47 -3.57
N LEU A 123 -0.53 -8.48 -3.76
CA LEU A 123 0.92 -8.69 -3.88
C LEU A 123 1.52 -9.31 -2.60
N LEU A 124 1.10 -8.82 -1.44
CA LEU A 124 1.54 -9.38 -0.14
C LEU A 124 1.05 -10.82 0.04
N LYS A 125 -0.23 -11.09 -0.19
CA LYS A 125 -0.84 -12.42 -0.07
C LYS A 125 -0.16 -13.45 -0.98
N ALA A 126 0.12 -13.07 -2.22
CA ALA A 126 0.76 -13.97 -3.17
C ALA A 126 2.14 -14.43 -2.69
N GLN A 127 2.91 -13.56 -2.05
CA GLN A 127 4.22 -13.91 -1.50
C GLN A 127 4.09 -14.73 -0.21
N THR A 128 3.20 -14.31 0.71
CA THR A 128 3.01 -15.03 1.99
C THR A 128 2.41 -16.41 1.82
N ASN A 129 1.45 -16.58 0.89
CA ASN A 129 0.83 -17.89 0.61
C ASN A 129 1.81 -18.92 0.02
N ARG A 130 2.92 -18.45 -0.55
CA ARG A 130 4.04 -19.33 -0.99
C ARG A 130 5.02 -19.66 0.11
N GLY A 131 4.79 -19.18 1.33
CA GLY A 131 5.72 -19.33 2.44
C GLY A 131 7.02 -18.54 2.29
N THR A 132 7.07 -17.57 1.37
CA THR A 132 8.25 -16.72 1.17
C THR A 132 8.16 -15.46 2.04
N LYS A 133 9.32 -14.98 2.51
CA LYS A 133 9.38 -13.67 3.16
C LYS A 133 9.00 -12.60 2.12
N PRO A 134 8.03 -11.72 2.40
CA PRO A 134 7.65 -10.68 1.47
C PRO A 134 8.81 -9.75 1.14
N SER A 135 9.06 -9.55 -0.16
CA SER A 135 10.02 -8.59 -0.71
C SER A 135 9.27 -7.46 -1.42
N LEU A 136 8.34 -6.83 -0.68
CA LEU A 136 7.46 -5.77 -1.15
C LEU A 136 7.92 -4.43 -0.56
N TYR A 137 8.18 -3.47 -1.43
CA TYR A 137 8.66 -2.13 -1.11
C TYR A 137 7.89 -1.10 -1.92
N PHE A 138 8.08 0.18 -1.63
CA PHE A 138 7.76 1.28 -2.53
C PHE A 138 9.00 2.13 -2.78
N LEU A 139 8.94 3.01 -3.76
CA LEU A 139 10.03 3.91 -4.08
C LEU A 139 9.51 5.34 -4.17
N ARG A 140 10.12 6.25 -3.42
CA ARG A 140 9.81 7.68 -3.47
C ARG A 140 11.03 8.52 -3.10
N ASP A 141 11.29 9.55 -3.89
CA ASP A 141 12.29 10.54 -3.57
C ASP A 141 11.69 11.76 -2.84
N LYS A 142 12.55 12.70 -2.47
CA LYS A 142 12.14 13.94 -1.80
C LYS A 142 11.40 14.92 -2.73
N GLN A 143 11.53 14.77 -4.03
CA GLN A 143 10.85 15.56 -5.06
C GLN A 143 9.43 15.02 -5.33
N GLY A 144 9.12 13.82 -4.87
CA GLY A 144 7.81 13.20 -5.01
C GLY A 144 7.69 12.21 -6.16
N HIS A 145 8.79 11.91 -6.89
CA HIS A 145 8.78 10.85 -7.89
C HIS A 145 8.60 9.50 -7.19
N GLU A 146 7.53 8.80 -7.54
CA GLU A 146 7.09 7.61 -6.83
C GLU A 146 6.86 6.44 -7.79
N VAL A 147 7.05 5.22 -7.27
CA VAL A 147 6.53 3.97 -7.80
C VAL A 147 5.83 3.27 -6.64
N ASP A 148 4.58 2.88 -6.85
CA ASP A 148 3.68 2.41 -5.78
C ASP A 148 4.16 1.10 -5.16
N ALA A 149 4.66 0.15 -5.97
CA ALA A 149 5.24 -1.09 -5.47
C ALA A 149 6.51 -1.48 -6.20
N LEU A 150 7.49 -1.98 -5.45
CA LEU A 150 8.65 -2.70 -5.95
C LEU A 150 8.64 -4.11 -5.40
N ILE A 151 8.87 -5.09 -6.28
CA ILE A 151 8.99 -6.50 -5.92
C ILE A 151 10.35 -6.99 -6.40
N GLU A 152 11.18 -7.48 -5.50
CA GLU A 152 12.44 -8.09 -5.88
C GLU A 152 12.19 -9.51 -6.38
N SER A 153 12.39 -9.73 -7.67
CA SER A 153 12.25 -11.04 -8.33
C SER A 153 13.52 -11.88 -8.25
N SER A 154 14.66 -11.22 -8.32
CA SER A 154 16.00 -11.81 -8.10
C SER A 154 17.00 -10.69 -7.77
N PRO A 155 18.19 -11.00 -7.25
CA PRO A 155 19.19 -9.98 -6.96
C PRO A 155 19.46 -9.06 -8.16
N GLY A 156 19.20 -7.75 -7.97
CA GLY A 156 19.38 -6.74 -9.02
C GLY A 156 18.24 -6.61 -10.02
N HIS A 157 17.16 -7.40 -9.90
CA HIS A 157 15.99 -7.34 -10.77
C HIS A 157 14.73 -7.01 -9.96
N LEU A 158 14.10 -5.90 -10.28
CA LEU A 158 12.90 -5.41 -9.60
C LEU A 158 11.72 -5.27 -10.58
N HIS A 159 10.56 -5.74 -10.20
CA HIS A 159 9.31 -5.34 -10.82
C HIS A 159 8.89 -4.01 -10.22
N ALA A 160 8.78 -2.97 -11.04
CA ALA A 160 8.31 -1.65 -10.66
C ALA A 160 6.85 -1.52 -11.09
N VAL A 161 5.95 -1.35 -10.15
CA VAL A 161 4.50 -1.39 -10.37
C VAL A 161 3.87 -0.05 -10.04
N GLU A 162 3.23 0.54 -11.02
CA GLU A 162 2.34 1.68 -10.85
C GLU A 162 0.90 1.19 -10.77
N ILE A 163 0.08 1.78 -9.88
CA ILE A 163 -1.27 1.30 -9.59
C ILE A 163 -2.27 2.44 -9.77
N LYS A 164 -3.22 2.29 -10.70
CA LYS A 164 -4.20 3.32 -11.05
C LYS A 164 -5.62 2.77 -11.09
N SER A 165 -6.54 3.35 -10.33
CA SER A 165 -7.94 2.91 -10.26
C SER A 165 -8.79 3.27 -11.47
N GLY A 166 -8.27 4.07 -12.41
CA GLY A 166 -8.97 4.44 -13.64
C GLY A 166 -9.04 3.29 -14.64
N ALA A 167 -10.11 3.22 -15.42
CA ALA A 167 -10.27 2.24 -16.50
C ALA A 167 -9.63 2.68 -17.82
N THR A 168 -9.40 3.98 -18.01
CA THR A 168 -8.77 4.55 -19.20
C THR A 168 -7.34 4.94 -18.87
N ILE A 169 -6.39 4.40 -19.63
CA ILE A 169 -4.97 4.63 -19.41
C ILE A 169 -4.56 6.01 -19.93
N SER A 170 -3.93 6.79 -19.07
CA SER A 170 -3.33 8.09 -19.40
C SER A 170 -1.81 7.98 -19.56
N ALA A 171 -1.23 8.84 -20.39
CA ALA A 171 0.20 8.81 -20.70
C ALA A 171 1.08 9.17 -19.50
N ASP A 172 0.61 10.04 -18.63
CA ASP A 172 1.29 10.49 -17.41
C ASP A 172 1.43 9.38 -16.34
N TRP A 173 0.65 8.29 -16.45
CA TRP A 173 0.74 7.17 -15.52
C TRP A 173 2.08 6.41 -15.59
N PHE A 174 2.87 6.64 -16.62
CA PHE A 174 4.16 6.00 -16.80
C PHE A 174 5.35 6.87 -16.34
N ASP A 175 5.11 8.13 -15.98
CA ASP A 175 6.19 9.10 -15.71
C ASP A 175 7.09 8.68 -14.54
N GLY A 176 6.49 8.15 -13.46
CA GLY A 176 7.23 7.61 -12.32
C GLY A 176 8.12 6.41 -12.71
N LEU A 177 7.56 5.49 -13.50
CA LEU A 177 8.29 4.30 -14.00
C LEU A 177 9.46 4.71 -14.92
N ASP A 178 9.23 5.64 -15.84
CA ASP A 178 10.25 6.14 -16.76
C ASP A 178 11.36 6.90 -16.03
N TYR A 179 11.00 7.73 -15.04
CA TYR A 179 11.95 8.45 -14.21
C TYR A 179 12.89 7.47 -13.48
N TRP A 180 12.36 6.50 -12.77
CA TRP A 180 13.16 5.58 -11.99
C TRP A 180 13.95 4.58 -12.84
N ARG A 181 13.45 4.18 -14.00
CA ARG A 181 14.21 3.39 -14.96
C ARG A 181 15.48 4.11 -15.42
N GLN A 182 15.40 5.43 -15.63
CA GLN A 182 16.57 6.24 -15.97
C GLN A 182 17.54 6.38 -14.79
N GLN A 183 17.03 6.58 -13.56
CA GLN A 183 17.86 6.73 -12.36
C GLN A 183 18.65 5.45 -12.02
N PHE A 184 18.09 4.29 -12.34
CA PHE A 184 18.72 2.99 -12.06
C PHE A 184 19.48 2.38 -13.24
N ALA A 185 19.54 3.06 -14.37
CA ALA A 185 20.24 2.56 -15.55
C ALA A 185 21.68 2.13 -15.22
N GLY A 186 22.01 0.87 -15.55
CA GLY A 186 23.32 0.27 -15.29
C GLY A 186 23.59 -0.22 -13.85
N SER A 187 22.63 -0.07 -12.92
CA SER A 187 22.79 -0.53 -11.53
C SER A 187 21.76 -1.57 -11.11
N VAL A 188 20.50 -1.41 -11.54
CA VAL A 188 19.37 -2.30 -11.24
C VAL A 188 18.51 -2.42 -12.49
N GLU A 189 18.07 -3.62 -12.79
CA GLU A 189 17.12 -3.85 -13.88
C GLU A 189 15.69 -3.68 -13.37
N LEU A 190 14.97 -2.69 -13.92
CA LEU A 190 13.55 -2.46 -13.63
C LEU A 190 12.68 -3.02 -14.75
N THR A 191 11.80 -3.96 -14.41
CA THR A 191 10.70 -4.38 -15.28
C THR A 191 9.45 -3.59 -14.93
N PRO A 192 9.01 -2.65 -15.79
CA PRO A 192 7.88 -1.77 -15.49
C PRO A 192 6.53 -2.46 -15.73
N TRP A 193 5.59 -2.26 -14.79
CA TRP A 193 4.23 -2.75 -14.82
C TRP A 193 3.26 -1.63 -14.46
N LEU A 194 2.08 -1.65 -15.07
CA LEU A 194 0.94 -0.84 -14.70
C LEU A 194 -0.23 -1.77 -14.35
N VAL A 195 -0.74 -1.67 -13.13
CA VAL A 195 -2.00 -2.29 -12.69
C VAL A 195 -3.09 -1.23 -12.74
N TYR A 196 -4.18 -1.51 -13.46
CA TYR A 196 -5.22 -0.49 -13.65
C TYR A 196 -6.63 -1.06 -13.48
N GLY A 197 -7.61 -0.15 -13.31
CA GLY A 197 -9.02 -0.49 -13.08
C GLY A 197 -9.82 -0.91 -14.33
N GLY A 198 -9.16 -1.11 -15.48
CA GLY A 198 -9.78 -1.67 -16.68
C GLY A 198 -9.71 -3.20 -16.73
N ASP A 199 -10.13 -3.79 -17.82
CA ASP A 199 -10.37 -5.24 -17.99
C ASP A 199 -9.43 -5.93 -18.98
N THR A 200 -8.57 -5.18 -19.68
CA THR A 200 -7.78 -5.71 -20.80
C THR A 200 -6.28 -5.65 -20.51
N ALA A 201 -5.60 -6.80 -20.57
CA ALA A 201 -4.15 -6.85 -20.51
C ALA A 201 -3.54 -6.29 -21.82
N GLN A 202 -2.50 -5.47 -21.69
CA GLN A 202 -1.84 -4.84 -22.83
C GLN A 202 -0.32 -4.88 -22.66
N ARG A 203 0.39 -4.90 -23.78
CA ARG A 203 1.83 -4.68 -23.82
C ARG A 203 2.08 -3.34 -24.49
N ARG A 204 2.71 -2.41 -23.78
CA ARG A 204 3.08 -1.09 -24.29
C ARG A 204 4.60 -0.93 -24.22
N ASP A 205 5.15 -0.01 -24.98
CA ASP A 205 6.61 0.25 -25.01
C ASP A 205 7.15 0.62 -23.63
N LYS A 206 6.35 1.31 -22.81
CA LYS A 206 6.73 1.80 -21.50
C LYS A 206 6.55 0.79 -20.37
N ALA A 207 5.55 -0.10 -20.46
CA ALA A 207 5.24 -1.07 -19.40
C ALA A 207 4.34 -2.21 -19.89
N ARG A 208 4.35 -3.33 -19.16
CA ARG A 208 3.31 -4.35 -19.23
C ARG A 208 2.10 -3.87 -18.43
N VAL A 209 0.93 -3.92 -19.02
CA VAL A 209 -0.31 -3.43 -18.40
C VAL A 209 -1.19 -4.61 -18.04
N LEU A 210 -1.61 -4.68 -16.77
CA LEU A 210 -2.49 -5.71 -16.26
C LEU A 210 -3.79 -5.11 -15.76
N PRO A 211 -4.94 -5.72 -16.09
CA PRO A 211 -6.19 -5.41 -15.45
C PRO A 211 -6.16 -5.85 -13.99
N TRP A 212 -6.95 -5.21 -13.14
CA TRP A 212 -7.07 -5.58 -11.73
C TRP A 212 -7.51 -7.04 -11.51
N THR A 213 -8.19 -7.66 -12.47
CA THR A 213 -8.63 -9.06 -12.42
C THR A 213 -7.55 -10.07 -12.79
N GLY A 214 -6.36 -9.64 -13.25
CA GLY A 214 -5.36 -10.51 -13.85
C GLY A 214 -3.93 -10.24 -13.38
N LEU A 215 -3.66 -10.24 -12.07
CA LEU A 215 -2.32 -9.98 -11.51
C LEU A 215 -1.36 -11.18 -11.59
N SER A 216 -1.84 -12.38 -11.99
CA SER A 216 -1.02 -13.61 -12.02
C SER A 216 0.36 -13.43 -12.66
N PRO A 217 0.51 -12.77 -13.84
CA PRO A 217 1.82 -12.63 -14.47
C PRO A 217 2.85 -11.81 -13.65
N LEU A 218 2.37 -10.95 -12.74
CA LEU A 218 3.19 -10.19 -11.82
C LEU A 218 3.54 -11.01 -10.56
N LEU A 219 2.70 -11.98 -10.23
CA LEU A 219 2.81 -12.80 -9.02
C LEU A 219 3.59 -14.10 -9.26
N GLU A 220 3.67 -14.57 -10.50
CA GLU A 220 4.44 -15.76 -10.89
C GLU A 220 5.93 -15.41 -10.91
N ARG A 221 6.73 -16.26 -10.22
CA ARG A 221 8.20 -16.26 -10.29
C ARG A 221 8.67 -17.39 -11.15
#